data_c138a512e818ef05d377f3f4c39f3794
#
_entry.id   c138a512e818ef05d377f3f4c39f3794
#
_cell.length_a   1.000
_cell.length_b   1.000
_cell.length_c   1.000
_cell.angle_alpha   90.00
_cell.angle_beta   90.00
_cell.angle_gamma   90.00
#
_symmetry.space_group_name_H-M   'P 1'
#
loop_
_entity.id
_entity.type
_entity.pdbx_description
1 polymer ?
#
loop_
_entity_poly.entity_id
_entity_poly.type
_entity_poly.pdbx_seq_one_letter_code
_entity_poly.pdbx_strand_id
1 'polypeptide(L)'
;PLQKHEERVNNITDYVAHMNILLTYYKCKDDWNDDRKLEKLVLEKILYHKSGFSRNFYREKWNKINDILEKLSEEEKKDNQDIDQMSGMFGKVMAEIMLYQDDEWKELLNQFGFFLGKFIYLMDAYEDIEDDLKNHNYNPLKNIYTKPEFEDMIHQILTMMMAECSKAFEQLPLIDDIDILRNVLYSGVWYRYEQVREKREKEKEEKNV
;
A
#
# COMPACT_ATOMS: atom_id res chain seq x y z
N PRO A 1 1.76 -10.27 -34.68
CA PRO A 1 1.30 -8.90 -34.72
C PRO A 1 0.65 -8.59 -33.36
N LEU A 2 1.23 -7.60 -32.64
CA LEU A 2 0.64 -7.07 -31.43
C LEU A 2 -0.70 -6.43 -31.82
N GLN A 3 -1.80 -6.94 -31.30
CA GLN A 3 -3.10 -6.31 -31.45
C GLN A 3 -3.00 -4.93 -30.78
N LYS A 4 -3.24 -3.88 -31.55
CA LYS A 4 -3.45 -2.53 -31.00
C LYS A 4 -4.76 -2.57 -30.23
N HIS A 5 -4.69 -2.48 -28.91
CA HIS A 5 -5.86 -2.15 -28.10
C HIS A 5 -6.13 -0.67 -28.22
N GLU A 6 -7.39 -0.27 -28.39
CA GLU A 6 -7.80 1.14 -28.33
C GLU A 6 -7.49 1.65 -26.93
N GLU A 7 -6.62 2.66 -26.83
CA GLU A 7 -6.36 3.35 -25.57
C GLU A 7 -7.57 4.24 -25.25
N ARG A 8 -8.23 3.98 -24.13
CA ARG A 8 -9.25 4.88 -23.59
C ARG A 8 -8.55 5.91 -22.71
N VAL A 9 -8.33 7.10 -23.25
CA VAL A 9 -7.78 8.23 -22.50
C VAL A 9 -8.93 9.11 -22.03
N ASN A 10 -9.02 9.33 -20.72
CA ASN A 10 -9.98 10.24 -20.11
C ASN A 10 -9.37 10.87 -18.84
N ASN A 11 -10.06 11.82 -18.23
CA ASN A 11 -9.57 12.51 -17.03
C ASN A 11 -9.25 11.58 -15.85
N ILE A 12 -9.92 10.43 -15.76
CA ILE A 12 -9.67 9.44 -14.70
C ILE A 12 -8.38 8.68 -14.98
N THR A 13 -8.14 8.25 -16.23
CA THR A 13 -6.88 7.57 -16.59
C THR A 13 -5.69 8.50 -16.42
N ASP A 14 -5.84 9.80 -16.74
CA ASP A 14 -4.81 10.81 -16.49
C ASP A 14 -4.56 10.99 -14.99
N TYR A 15 -5.63 11.06 -14.19
CA TYR A 15 -5.52 11.10 -12.73
C TYR A 15 -4.77 9.90 -12.16
N VAL A 16 -5.14 8.69 -12.56
CA VAL A 16 -4.47 7.44 -12.13
C VAL A 16 -2.99 7.46 -12.51
N ALA A 17 -2.65 7.89 -13.73
CA ALA A 17 -1.26 8.03 -14.15
C ALA A 17 -0.48 9.00 -13.25
N HIS A 18 -1.08 10.14 -12.88
CA HIS A 18 -0.47 11.12 -11.98
C HIS A 18 -0.28 10.57 -10.56
N MET A 19 -1.25 9.84 -10.03
CA MET A 19 -1.12 9.20 -8.70
C MET A 19 -0.09 8.07 -8.70
N ASN A 20 0.02 7.30 -9.78
CA ASN A 20 1.08 6.29 -9.93
C ASN A 20 2.48 6.91 -9.96
N ILE A 21 2.66 8.05 -10.65
CA ILE A 21 3.93 8.80 -10.64
C ILE A 21 4.27 9.26 -9.23
N LEU A 22 3.29 9.76 -8.48
CA LEU A 22 3.44 10.20 -7.09
C LEU A 22 3.87 9.04 -6.20
N LEU A 23 3.16 7.92 -6.21
CA LEU A 23 3.50 6.74 -5.40
C LEU A 23 4.90 6.20 -5.75
N THR A 24 5.22 6.11 -7.04
CA THR A 24 6.53 5.65 -7.49
C THR A 24 7.65 6.59 -7.04
N TYR A 25 7.41 7.90 -7.08
CA TYR A 25 8.36 8.90 -6.57
C TYR A 25 8.66 8.67 -5.09
N TYR A 26 7.62 8.51 -4.26
CA TYR A 26 7.81 8.30 -2.82
C TYR A 26 8.47 6.96 -2.52
N LYS A 27 8.10 5.89 -3.21
CA LYS A 27 8.79 4.60 -3.07
C LYS A 27 10.29 4.71 -3.38
N CYS A 28 10.67 5.41 -4.46
CA CYS A 28 12.08 5.62 -4.79
C CYS A 28 12.81 6.49 -3.76
N LYS A 29 12.13 7.48 -3.16
CA LYS A 29 12.67 8.33 -2.10
C LYS A 29 12.92 7.52 -0.82
N ASP A 30 12.02 6.64 -0.48
CA ASP A 30 12.11 5.74 0.67
C ASP A 30 13.24 4.72 0.51
N ASP A 31 13.24 3.97 -0.58
CA ASP A 31 14.31 3.03 -0.96
C ASP A 31 15.71 3.70 -0.98
N TRP A 32 15.80 4.99 -1.34
CA TRP A 32 17.05 5.74 -1.29
C TRP A 32 17.48 6.05 0.15
N ASN A 33 16.54 6.40 1.00
CA ASN A 33 16.83 6.71 2.41
C ASN A 33 17.33 5.48 3.17
N ASP A 34 16.77 4.32 2.86
CA ASP A 34 17.07 3.05 3.54
C ASP A 34 18.32 2.36 2.96
N ASP A 35 18.35 2.11 1.66
CA ASP A 35 19.38 1.29 1.01
C ASP A 35 20.49 2.11 0.33
N ARG A 36 20.31 3.43 0.13
CA ARG A 36 21.21 4.32 -0.61
C ARG A 36 21.62 3.81 -2.00
N LYS A 37 20.73 3.07 -2.67
CA LYS A 37 20.98 2.56 -4.03
C LYS A 37 20.99 3.70 -5.05
N LEU A 38 22.14 3.96 -5.70
CA LEU A 38 22.32 5.07 -6.66
C LEU A 38 21.28 5.05 -7.80
N GLU A 39 20.84 3.87 -8.22
CA GLU A 39 19.81 3.70 -9.25
C GLU A 39 18.48 4.34 -8.82
N LYS A 40 18.13 4.20 -7.55
CA LYS A 40 16.88 4.78 -6.97
C LYS A 40 16.96 6.30 -6.89
N LEU A 41 18.13 6.86 -6.54
CA LEU A 41 18.36 8.31 -6.56
C LEU A 41 18.19 8.91 -7.96
N VAL A 42 18.73 8.23 -8.99
CA VAL A 42 18.58 8.68 -10.39
C VAL A 42 17.11 8.63 -10.80
N LEU A 43 16.41 7.57 -10.48
CA LEU A 43 14.99 7.41 -10.79
C LEU A 43 14.14 8.43 -10.04
N GLU A 44 14.40 8.66 -8.75
CA GLU A 44 13.74 9.72 -7.96
C GLU A 44 13.86 11.09 -8.63
N LYS A 45 15.09 11.49 -9.04
CA LYS A 45 15.32 12.77 -9.71
C LYS A 45 14.59 12.88 -11.05
N ILE A 46 14.57 11.80 -11.84
CA ILE A 46 13.85 11.76 -13.12
C ILE A 46 12.34 11.91 -12.87
N LEU A 47 11.80 11.18 -11.90
CA LEU A 47 10.39 11.25 -11.54
C LEU A 47 10.04 12.61 -10.97
N TYR A 48 10.91 13.21 -10.14
CA TYR A 48 10.73 14.57 -9.62
C TYR A 48 10.59 15.61 -10.74
N HIS A 49 11.46 15.55 -11.74
CA HIS A 49 11.38 16.47 -12.89
C HIS A 49 10.15 16.21 -13.77
N LYS A 50 9.85 14.93 -14.07
CA LYS A 50 8.68 14.57 -14.88
C LYS A 50 7.35 14.80 -14.16
N SER A 51 7.31 14.73 -12.84
CA SER A 51 6.12 14.98 -12.04
C SER A 51 5.75 16.47 -11.86
N GLY A 52 6.53 17.38 -12.40
CA GLY A 52 6.33 18.82 -12.23
C GLY A 52 4.93 19.30 -12.64
N PHE A 53 4.39 18.77 -13.74
CA PHE A 53 3.01 19.05 -14.16
C PHE A 53 2.00 18.47 -13.17
N SER A 54 2.15 17.20 -12.77
CA SER A 54 1.27 16.52 -11.81
C SER A 54 1.23 17.25 -10.46
N ARG A 55 2.40 17.67 -9.96
CA ARG A 55 2.53 18.42 -8.70
C ARG A 55 1.85 19.77 -8.75
N ASN A 56 1.90 20.46 -9.88
CA ASN A 56 1.24 21.75 -10.02
C ASN A 56 -0.27 21.61 -10.16
N PHE A 57 -0.73 20.60 -10.91
CA PHE A 57 -2.15 20.36 -11.16
C PHE A 57 -2.88 19.83 -9.93
N TYR A 58 -2.26 18.88 -9.20
CA TYR A 58 -2.81 18.27 -7.97
C TYR A 58 -2.08 18.75 -6.71
N ARG A 59 -1.69 20.02 -6.63
CA ARG A 59 -0.81 20.55 -5.59
C ARG A 59 -1.31 20.29 -4.17
N GLU A 60 -2.59 20.54 -3.90
CA GLU A 60 -3.15 20.36 -2.56
C GLU A 60 -3.12 18.89 -2.15
N LYS A 61 -3.54 18.00 -3.05
CA LYS A 61 -3.51 16.56 -2.84
C LYS A 61 -2.08 16.05 -2.65
N TRP A 62 -1.15 16.51 -3.48
CA TRP A 62 0.26 16.18 -3.40
C TRP A 62 0.87 16.58 -2.04
N ASN A 63 0.63 17.82 -1.60
CA ASN A 63 1.12 18.30 -0.32
C ASN A 63 0.53 17.50 0.84
N LYS A 64 -0.78 17.23 0.82
CA LYS A 64 -1.46 16.44 1.85
C LYS A 64 -0.88 15.04 2.00
N ILE A 65 -0.64 14.35 0.87
CA ILE A 65 -0.02 13.04 0.85
C ILE A 65 1.42 13.10 1.36
N ASN A 66 2.20 14.10 0.90
CA ASN A 66 3.56 14.30 1.36
C ASN A 66 3.64 14.50 2.88
N ASP A 67 2.81 15.35 3.44
CA ASP A 67 2.77 15.62 4.88
C ASP A 67 2.45 14.37 5.70
N ILE A 68 1.59 13.48 5.18
CA ILE A 68 1.26 12.22 5.85
C ILE A 68 2.45 11.26 5.77
N LEU A 69 3.10 11.12 4.60
CA LEU A 69 4.24 10.23 4.42
C LEU A 69 5.47 10.68 5.21
N GLU A 70 5.72 12.00 5.31
CA GLU A 70 6.79 12.53 6.16
C GLU A 70 6.55 12.21 7.64
N LYS A 71 5.32 12.37 8.13
CA LYS A 71 4.95 11.98 9.50
C LYS A 71 5.07 10.47 9.72
N LEU A 72 4.67 9.65 8.76
CA LEU A 72 4.84 8.19 8.82
C LEU A 72 6.32 7.85 9.00
N SER A 73 7.20 8.38 8.15
CA SER A 73 8.65 8.17 8.23
C SER A 73 9.26 8.68 9.56
N GLU A 74 8.73 9.77 10.12
CA GLU A 74 9.16 10.25 11.44
C GLU A 74 8.78 9.27 12.57
N GLU A 75 7.58 8.69 12.53
CA GLU A 75 7.12 7.71 13.52
C GLU A 75 7.87 6.38 13.39
N GLU A 76 8.19 5.94 12.17
CA GLU A 76 9.04 4.77 11.91
C GLU A 76 10.44 4.96 12.52
N LYS A 77 11.05 6.12 12.35
CA LYS A 77 12.35 6.46 12.97
C LYS A 77 12.33 6.50 14.50
N LYS A 78 11.15 6.70 15.11
CA LYS A 78 10.94 6.61 16.56
C LYS A 78 10.69 5.18 17.04
N ASP A 79 10.72 4.18 16.15
CA ASP A 79 10.36 2.79 16.40
C ASP A 79 8.95 2.64 16.98
N ASN A 80 7.99 3.43 16.45
CA ASN A 80 6.60 3.38 16.90
C ASN A 80 5.97 2.03 16.52
N GLN A 81 5.52 1.26 17.51
CA GLN A 81 4.97 -0.08 17.34
C GLN A 81 3.44 -0.13 17.45
N ASP A 82 2.77 1.00 17.37
CA ASP A 82 1.30 1.06 17.29
C ASP A 82 0.85 0.70 15.86
N ILE A 83 0.49 -0.57 15.68
CA ILE A 83 0.09 -1.15 14.39
C ILE A 83 -1.09 -0.39 13.78
N ASP A 84 -2.06 0.04 14.60
CA ASP A 84 -3.25 0.73 14.12
C ASP A 84 -2.91 2.16 13.65
N GLN A 85 -2.10 2.87 14.43
CA GLN A 85 -1.64 4.22 14.08
C GLN A 85 -0.80 4.20 12.80
N MET A 86 0.19 3.31 12.71
CA MET A 86 1.12 3.25 11.58
C MET A 86 0.40 2.86 10.29
N SER A 87 -0.35 1.78 10.30
CA SER A 87 -1.16 1.37 9.13
C SER A 87 -2.22 2.42 8.78
N GLY A 88 -2.80 3.08 9.78
CA GLY A 88 -3.78 4.15 9.58
C GLY A 88 -3.22 5.39 8.88
N MET A 89 -1.93 5.70 9.05
CA MET A 89 -1.28 6.78 8.31
C MET A 89 -1.21 6.44 6.82
N PHE A 90 -0.75 5.25 6.46
CA PHE A 90 -0.74 4.84 5.06
C PHE A 90 -2.16 4.64 4.49
N GLY A 91 -3.10 4.22 5.33
CA GLY A 91 -4.53 4.22 5.01
C GLY A 91 -5.04 5.58 4.57
N LYS A 92 -4.66 6.66 5.26
CA LYS A 92 -5.01 8.05 4.87
C LYS A 92 -4.40 8.46 3.53
N VAL A 93 -3.19 7.99 3.21
CA VAL A 93 -2.58 8.22 1.89
C VAL A 93 -3.43 7.59 0.80
N MET A 94 -3.80 6.32 0.96
CA MET A 94 -4.61 5.61 -0.03
C MET A 94 -6.04 6.15 -0.12
N ALA A 95 -6.63 6.58 0.99
CA ALA A 95 -7.92 7.27 0.99
C ALA A 95 -7.88 8.54 0.14
N GLU A 96 -6.82 9.35 0.27
CA GLU A 96 -6.63 10.55 -0.52
C GLU A 96 -6.42 10.26 -2.01
N ILE A 97 -5.72 9.16 -2.33
CA ILE A 97 -5.50 8.72 -3.72
C ILE A 97 -6.79 8.22 -4.37
N MET A 98 -7.63 7.46 -3.63
CA MET A 98 -8.90 6.95 -4.18
C MET A 98 -9.92 8.06 -4.42
N LEU A 99 -9.80 9.18 -3.76
CA LEU A 99 -10.70 10.31 -3.91
C LEU A 99 -10.32 11.15 -5.13
N TYR A 100 -10.91 10.86 -6.30
CA TYR A 100 -10.72 11.65 -7.51
C TYR A 100 -11.36 13.03 -7.43
N GLN A 101 -12.60 13.11 -6.95
CA GLN A 101 -13.38 14.34 -6.81
C GLN A 101 -14.29 14.27 -5.57
N ASP A 102 -14.81 15.43 -5.15
CA ASP A 102 -15.72 15.53 -4.01
C ASP A 102 -17.17 15.39 -4.53
N ASP A 103 -17.68 14.16 -4.54
CA ASP A 103 -19.02 13.79 -4.99
C ASP A 103 -19.72 12.87 -3.96
N GLU A 104 -20.88 12.31 -4.32
CA GLU A 104 -21.67 11.41 -3.48
C GLU A 104 -20.93 10.11 -3.07
N TRP A 105 -19.89 9.72 -3.79
CA TRP A 105 -19.09 8.49 -3.54
C TRP A 105 -17.89 8.72 -2.61
N LYS A 106 -17.65 9.98 -2.24
CA LYS A 106 -16.49 10.39 -1.44
C LYS A 106 -16.27 9.54 -0.20
N GLU A 107 -17.33 9.35 0.61
CA GLU A 107 -17.20 8.61 1.87
C GLU A 107 -16.86 7.14 1.63
N LEU A 108 -17.48 6.52 0.62
CA LEU A 108 -17.21 5.12 0.27
C LEU A 108 -15.82 4.94 -0.32
N LEU A 109 -15.38 5.83 -1.21
CA LEU A 109 -14.04 5.80 -1.79
C LEU A 109 -12.96 6.07 -0.74
N ASN A 110 -13.24 6.96 0.21
CA ASN A 110 -12.35 7.24 1.33
C ASN A 110 -12.22 6.00 2.24
N GLN A 111 -13.33 5.39 2.64
CA GLN A 111 -13.32 4.16 3.45
C GLN A 111 -12.63 3.01 2.72
N PHE A 112 -12.95 2.79 1.44
CA PHE A 112 -12.31 1.79 0.60
C PHE A 112 -10.80 1.98 0.56
N GLY A 113 -10.34 3.18 0.21
CA GLY A 113 -8.93 3.53 0.13
C GLY A 113 -8.22 3.40 1.48
N PHE A 114 -8.86 3.84 2.56
CA PHE A 114 -8.29 3.78 3.90
C PHE A 114 -7.99 2.34 4.34
N PHE A 115 -8.96 1.44 4.23
CA PHE A 115 -8.76 0.06 4.65
C PHE A 115 -7.88 -0.74 3.69
N LEU A 116 -7.95 -0.46 2.38
CA LEU A 116 -7.01 -1.02 1.42
C LEU A 116 -5.57 -0.60 1.73
N GLY A 117 -5.36 0.67 2.06
CA GLY A 117 -4.05 1.18 2.44
C GLY A 117 -3.51 0.54 3.72
N LYS A 118 -4.34 0.38 4.74
CA LYS A 118 -3.95 -0.34 5.96
C LYS A 118 -3.54 -1.78 5.66
N PHE A 119 -4.31 -2.46 4.82
CA PHE A 119 -3.99 -3.82 4.38
C PHE A 119 -2.64 -3.89 3.66
N ILE A 120 -2.41 -3.00 2.69
CA ILE A 120 -1.16 -2.97 1.91
C ILE A 120 0.05 -2.76 2.83
N TYR A 121 -0.01 -1.78 3.73
CA TYR A 121 1.08 -1.49 4.66
C TYR A 121 1.41 -2.68 5.59
N LEU A 122 0.37 -3.32 6.14
CA LEU A 122 0.56 -4.47 7.02
C LEU A 122 0.98 -5.74 6.27
N MET A 123 0.56 -5.90 5.02
CA MET A 123 0.97 -7.02 4.18
C MET A 123 2.45 -6.93 3.82
N ASP A 124 2.92 -5.73 3.48
CA ASP A 124 4.33 -5.43 3.22
C ASP A 124 5.17 -5.70 4.49
N ALA A 125 4.75 -5.14 5.62
CA ALA A 125 5.40 -5.40 6.91
C ALA A 125 5.43 -6.90 7.29
N TYR A 126 4.35 -7.65 6.99
CA TYR A 126 4.31 -9.09 7.22
C TYR A 126 5.27 -9.85 6.31
N GLU A 127 5.38 -9.47 5.06
CA GLU A 127 6.31 -10.09 4.12
C GLU A 127 7.76 -9.90 4.55
N ASP A 128 8.12 -8.68 4.95
CA ASP A 128 9.50 -8.26 5.14
C ASP A 128 10.01 -8.45 6.58
N ILE A 129 9.18 -8.89 7.55
CA ILE A 129 9.52 -8.92 8.99
C ILE A 129 10.85 -9.63 9.29
N GLU A 130 11.17 -10.74 8.63
CA GLU A 130 12.37 -11.51 8.92
C GLU A 130 13.64 -10.78 8.44
N ASP A 131 13.56 -10.20 7.24
CA ASP A 131 14.67 -9.44 6.66
C ASP A 131 14.85 -8.10 7.39
N ASP A 132 13.77 -7.43 7.79
CA ASP A 132 13.82 -6.21 8.58
C ASP A 132 14.47 -6.43 9.94
N LEU A 133 14.06 -7.47 10.66
CA LEU A 133 14.67 -7.79 11.96
C LEU A 133 16.15 -8.16 11.83
N LYS A 134 16.53 -8.90 10.80
CA LYS A 134 17.91 -9.27 10.51
C LYS A 134 18.78 -8.06 10.19
N ASN A 135 18.23 -7.09 9.46
CA ASN A 135 18.92 -5.87 9.03
C ASN A 135 18.80 -4.72 10.05
N HIS A 136 18.10 -4.92 11.16
CA HIS A 136 17.78 -3.89 12.16
C HIS A 136 16.96 -2.72 11.57
N ASN A 137 16.14 -3.00 10.56
CA ASN A 137 15.18 -2.07 10.01
C ASN A 137 13.94 -1.98 10.90
N TYR A 138 13.19 -0.89 10.72
CA TYR A 138 11.88 -0.74 11.37
C TYR A 138 10.87 -1.75 10.79
N ASN A 139 10.05 -2.32 11.67
CA ASN A 139 8.86 -3.07 11.28
C ASN A 139 7.81 -2.97 12.40
N PRO A 140 6.56 -2.56 12.11
CA PRO A 140 5.52 -2.37 13.12
C PRO A 140 5.04 -3.67 13.78
N LEU A 141 5.37 -4.82 13.19
CA LEU A 141 4.97 -6.14 13.70
C LEU A 141 6.02 -6.77 14.65
N LYS A 142 7.18 -6.13 14.83
CA LYS A 142 8.33 -6.63 15.61
C LYS A 142 7.93 -7.14 17.00
N ASN A 143 7.08 -6.39 17.73
CA ASN A 143 6.69 -6.74 19.09
C ASN A 143 5.73 -7.93 19.19
N ILE A 144 5.10 -8.31 18.09
CA ILE A 144 4.17 -9.45 18.07
C ILE A 144 4.73 -10.66 17.32
N TYR A 145 5.81 -10.48 16.54
CA TYR A 145 6.38 -11.53 15.68
C TYR A 145 6.82 -12.78 16.45
N THR A 146 7.35 -12.62 17.68
CA THR A 146 7.82 -13.74 18.51
C THR A 146 6.71 -14.47 19.26
N LYS A 147 5.46 -14.00 19.18
CA LYS A 147 4.33 -14.64 19.85
C LYS A 147 3.92 -15.91 19.11
N PRO A 148 3.55 -16.99 19.83
CA PRO A 148 3.07 -18.22 19.18
C PRO A 148 1.86 -17.99 18.26
N GLU A 149 1.01 -17.02 18.61
CA GLU A 149 -0.23 -16.68 17.90
C GLU A 149 -0.02 -15.66 16.78
N PHE A 150 1.22 -15.34 16.42
CA PHE A 150 1.52 -14.28 15.42
C PHE A 150 0.78 -14.45 14.12
N GLU A 151 0.82 -15.66 13.54
CA GLU A 151 0.17 -15.93 12.24
C GLU A 151 -1.34 -15.73 12.32
N ASP A 152 -1.97 -16.22 13.39
CA ASP A 152 -3.42 -16.06 13.59
C ASP A 152 -3.80 -14.59 13.82
N MET A 153 -2.98 -13.87 14.61
CA MET A 153 -3.21 -12.44 14.87
C MET A 153 -3.15 -11.62 13.59
N ILE A 154 -2.09 -11.81 12.79
CA ILE A 154 -1.92 -11.02 11.56
C ILE A 154 -2.99 -11.38 10.53
N HIS A 155 -3.35 -12.65 10.38
CA HIS A 155 -4.44 -13.08 9.51
C HIS A 155 -5.77 -12.42 9.90
N GLN A 156 -6.10 -12.36 11.19
CA GLN A 156 -7.31 -11.70 11.68
C GLN A 156 -7.31 -10.21 11.40
N ILE A 157 -6.17 -9.53 11.64
CA ILE A 157 -6.03 -8.09 11.36
C ILE A 157 -6.23 -7.81 9.86
N LEU A 158 -5.53 -8.55 9.00
CA LEU A 158 -5.65 -8.40 7.55
C LEU A 158 -7.07 -8.70 7.06
N THR A 159 -7.71 -9.73 7.60
CA THR A 159 -9.09 -10.09 7.29
C THR A 159 -10.06 -8.96 7.67
N MET A 160 -9.91 -8.36 8.86
CA MET A 160 -10.70 -7.19 9.27
C MET A 160 -10.55 -6.02 8.29
N MET A 161 -9.31 -5.70 7.87
CA MET A 161 -9.06 -4.61 6.93
C MET A 161 -9.78 -4.87 5.59
N MET A 162 -9.65 -6.09 5.05
CA MET A 162 -10.30 -6.46 3.78
C MET A 162 -11.82 -6.57 3.91
N ALA A 163 -12.36 -6.95 5.05
CA ALA A 163 -13.82 -6.96 5.29
C ALA A 163 -14.40 -5.53 5.20
N GLU A 164 -13.78 -4.54 5.87
CA GLU A 164 -14.23 -3.15 5.81
C GLU A 164 -13.98 -2.53 4.41
N CYS A 165 -12.86 -2.87 3.75
CA CYS A 165 -12.59 -2.47 2.37
C CYS A 165 -13.69 -3.00 1.42
N SER A 166 -14.00 -4.29 1.50
CA SER A 166 -15.00 -4.96 0.66
C SER A 166 -16.42 -4.42 0.92
N LYS A 167 -16.74 -4.12 2.17
CA LYS A 167 -18.02 -3.52 2.55
C LYS A 167 -18.24 -2.15 1.89
N ALA A 168 -17.21 -1.32 1.83
CA ALA A 168 -17.27 -0.05 1.11
C ALA A 168 -17.36 -0.27 -0.41
N PHE A 169 -16.57 -1.20 -0.95
CA PHE A 169 -16.55 -1.54 -2.37
C PHE A 169 -17.92 -2.00 -2.89
N GLU A 170 -18.61 -2.90 -2.17
CA GLU A 170 -19.91 -3.44 -2.60
C GLU A 170 -21.07 -2.40 -2.58
N GLN A 171 -20.84 -1.24 -1.97
CA GLN A 171 -21.79 -0.13 -1.97
C GLN A 171 -21.56 0.86 -3.14
N LEU A 172 -20.43 0.74 -3.85
CA LEU A 172 -20.15 1.55 -5.04
C LEU A 172 -20.97 1.05 -6.22
N PRO A 173 -21.50 1.94 -7.09
CA PRO A 173 -22.35 1.58 -8.22
C PRO A 173 -21.54 1.04 -9.42
N LEU A 174 -20.69 0.06 -9.16
CA LEU A 174 -19.83 -0.54 -10.17
C LEU A 174 -20.62 -1.60 -10.94
N ILE A 175 -20.57 -1.53 -12.27
CA ILE A 175 -21.26 -2.46 -13.16
C ILE A 175 -20.23 -3.17 -14.05
N ASP A 176 -19.38 -2.41 -14.72
CA ASP A 176 -18.39 -2.94 -15.65
C ASP A 176 -17.22 -3.59 -14.87
N ASP A 177 -16.77 -4.75 -15.32
CA ASP A 177 -15.62 -5.50 -14.78
C ASP A 177 -15.71 -5.84 -13.27
N ILE A 178 -16.90 -5.77 -12.66
CA ILE A 178 -17.09 -5.99 -11.22
C ILE A 178 -16.59 -7.38 -10.77
N ASP A 179 -16.77 -8.40 -11.59
CA ASP A 179 -16.31 -9.75 -11.25
C ASP A 179 -14.79 -9.85 -11.22
N ILE A 180 -14.09 -9.08 -12.06
CA ILE A 180 -12.62 -8.99 -12.05
C ILE A 180 -12.18 -8.28 -10.77
N LEU A 181 -12.81 -7.16 -10.43
CA LEU A 181 -12.49 -6.40 -9.21
C LEU A 181 -12.76 -7.22 -7.94
N ARG A 182 -13.88 -7.95 -7.89
CA ARG A 182 -14.18 -8.89 -6.80
C ARG A 182 -13.12 -9.99 -6.69
N ASN A 183 -12.71 -10.57 -7.81
CA ASN A 183 -11.66 -11.59 -7.80
C ASN A 183 -10.35 -11.04 -7.24
N VAL A 184 -9.99 -9.80 -7.58
CA VAL A 184 -8.81 -9.15 -7.01
C VAL A 184 -8.96 -8.97 -5.50
N LEU A 185 -10.09 -8.41 -5.02
CA LEU A 185 -10.31 -8.09 -3.61
C LEU A 185 -10.51 -9.32 -2.72
N TYR A 186 -11.17 -10.38 -3.23
CA TYR A 186 -11.53 -11.55 -2.40
C TYR A 186 -10.52 -12.69 -2.50
N SER A 187 -9.71 -12.72 -3.56
CA SER A 187 -8.74 -13.79 -3.78
C SER A 187 -7.34 -13.26 -4.09
N GLY A 188 -7.23 -12.29 -5.01
CA GLY A 188 -5.94 -11.84 -5.53
C GLY A 188 -5.03 -11.25 -4.45
N VAL A 189 -5.58 -10.46 -3.54
CA VAL A 189 -4.82 -9.81 -2.45
C VAL A 189 -4.24 -10.82 -1.46
N TRP A 190 -4.84 -12.01 -1.34
CA TRP A 190 -4.41 -13.06 -0.41
C TRP A 190 -3.29 -13.93 -0.97
N TYR A 191 -3.08 -13.93 -2.29
CA TYR A 191 -2.08 -14.78 -2.92
C TYR A 191 -0.68 -14.59 -2.31
N ARG A 192 -0.30 -13.35 -2.06
CA ARG A 192 1.01 -13.05 -1.46
C ARG A 192 1.11 -13.50 -0.01
N TYR A 193 0.04 -13.29 0.77
CA TYR A 193 -0.05 -13.77 2.15
C TYR A 193 0.17 -15.29 2.22
N GLU A 194 -0.55 -16.06 1.39
CA GLU A 194 -0.43 -17.53 1.37
C GLU A 194 0.98 -17.98 0.99
N GLN A 195 1.62 -17.34 0.00
CA GLN A 195 3.00 -17.66 -0.39
C GLN A 195 3.99 -17.44 0.77
N VAL A 196 3.87 -16.34 1.50
CA VAL A 196 4.75 -16.03 2.63
C VAL A 196 4.53 -17.02 3.76
N ARG A 197 3.27 -17.32 4.08
CA ARG A 197 2.90 -18.30 5.11
C ARG A 197 3.45 -19.68 4.79
N GLU A 198 3.22 -20.21 3.58
CA GLU A 198 3.73 -21.50 3.16
C GLU A 198 5.26 -21.60 3.22
N LYS A 199 5.95 -20.54 2.83
CA LYS A 199 7.42 -20.45 2.94
C LYS A 199 7.87 -20.62 4.39
N ARG A 200 7.28 -19.86 5.33
CA ARG A 200 7.60 -19.91 6.75
C ARG A 200 7.28 -21.26 7.39
N GLU A 201 6.17 -21.88 7.02
CA GLU A 201 5.83 -23.22 7.50
C GLU A 201 6.89 -24.25 7.11
N LYS A 202 7.32 -24.26 5.84
CA LYS A 202 8.39 -25.14 5.34
C LYS A 202 9.73 -24.93 6.09
N GLU A 203 10.12 -23.66 6.29
CA GLU A 203 11.37 -23.33 7.00
C GLU A 203 11.33 -23.74 8.49
N LYS A 204 10.15 -23.72 9.12
CA LYS A 204 9.97 -24.23 10.50
C LYS A 204 10.07 -25.75 10.57
N GLU A 205 9.50 -26.46 9.59
CA GLU A 205 9.59 -27.92 9.50
C GLU A 205 11.04 -28.38 9.29
N GLU A 206 11.81 -27.72 8.40
CA GLU A 206 13.22 -28.02 8.14
C GLU A 206 14.13 -27.79 9.36
N LYS A 207 13.83 -26.79 10.19
CA LYS A 207 14.60 -26.50 11.43
C LYS A 207 14.29 -27.48 12.59
N ASN A 208 13.20 -28.23 12.51
CA ASN A 208 12.80 -29.19 13.53
C ASN A 208 13.22 -30.64 13.21
N VAL A 209 13.88 -30.88 12.07
CA VAL A 209 14.48 -32.15 11.65
C VAL A 209 15.98 -32.15 11.89
#